data_bf2ea953e279ef9168c9031a70c45024
#
_entry.id   bf2ea953e279ef9168c9031a70c45024
#
_cell.length_a   1.000
_cell.length_b   1.000
_cell.length_c   1.000
_cell.angle_alpha   90.00
_cell.angle_beta   90.00
_cell.angle_gamma   90.00
#
_symmetry.space_group_name_H-M   'P 1'
#
loop_
_entity.id
_entity.type
_entity.pdbx_description
1 polymer ?
#
loop_
_entity_poly.entity_id
_entity_poly.type
_entity_poly.pdbx_seq_one_letter_code
_entity_poly.pdbx_strand_id
1 'polypeptide(L)'
;MRTSAFFAFACVLLSVSGTAQEALPDALDGATTFTPIDAIVAVVGDGIVLESEVEAQAFAMKAQMAQMGKSADLTDAQRCNLLEDLLFQKLLVHHAKLDSVVVSEAEVMDEIDRRLAYYVQMFGSVEAFEAEYGQSVSEWKAEFEDPVREQLLAGRMQAEINQQVRATPGEVQLLFADTPPDSLPLIPEAVRYRELVLQPDITEGQKADVRNFLDSVRTEVATGKLSLTLAASRYSEDPGSKYKGGCYQNIGRGQFVPEFEASVFDTPIGDLSPVFETDFGFHFLRVTDRRGQVFSACHVLVSPKVDPLALAEMGAEMDSIASQLNSGDLEFADAVLRYSTREETKNQGGVVVNPRDGGTLFGSDEIDPNLFFLLNALEPGTVSEPIQLMDEDEQGYWITVQLMERVAAHRANPTQDFGYFQTIVEEGLRAAQLDEWILHAIQDTYIRVDAPYANCDFDRQWTAGSSTGAAD
;
A
#
# COMPACT_ATOMS: atom_id res chain seq x y z
N MET A 1 -11.77 2.23 -24.44
CA MET A 1 -11.54 2.53 -23.04
C MET A 1 -10.19 1.94 -22.64
N ARG A 2 -9.16 2.76 -22.62
CA ARG A 2 -7.84 2.37 -22.12
C ARG A 2 -7.73 2.88 -20.70
N THR A 3 -7.70 1.98 -19.73
CA THR A 3 -7.43 2.27 -18.33
C THR A 3 -5.97 2.69 -18.22
N SER A 4 -5.74 3.96 -17.90
CA SER A 4 -4.42 4.47 -17.52
C SER A 4 -4.09 3.90 -16.15
N ALA A 5 -3.30 2.82 -16.14
CA ALA A 5 -2.71 2.31 -14.91
C ALA A 5 -1.55 3.23 -14.52
N PHE A 6 -1.66 3.88 -13.37
CA PHE A 6 -0.55 4.59 -12.73
C PHE A 6 0.56 3.61 -12.41
N PHE A 7 1.71 3.78 -13.06
CA PHE A 7 2.87 2.91 -12.89
C PHE A 7 3.79 3.44 -11.79
N ALA A 8 4.12 2.55 -10.87
CA ALA A 8 5.23 2.75 -9.96
C ALA A 8 6.55 2.72 -10.75
N PHE A 9 7.26 3.82 -10.70
CA PHE A 9 8.54 4.04 -11.34
C PHE A 9 9.62 3.21 -10.65
N ALA A 10 10.06 2.13 -11.28
CA ALA A 10 11.25 1.39 -10.88
C ALA A 10 12.39 1.77 -11.84
N CYS A 11 13.19 2.76 -11.46
CA CYS A 11 14.45 3.05 -12.16
C CYS A 11 15.48 1.98 -11.77
N VAL A 12 15.80 1.08 -12.67
CA VAL A 12 16.92 0.15 -12.54
C VAL A 12 18.04 0.64 -13.43
N LEU A 13 19.09 1.20 -12.83
CA LEU A 13 20.33 1.52 -13.53
C LEU A 13 21.30 0.33 -13.37
N LEU A 14 21.53 -0.38 -14.47
CA LEU A 14 22.59 -1.39 -14.54
C LEU A 14 23.88 -0.76 -15.04
N SER A 15 24.89 -0.70 -14.19
CA SER A 15 26.26 -0.37 -14.59
C SER A 15 26.91 -1.59 -15.26
N VAL A 16 27.12 -1.52 -16.57
CA VAL A 16 27.92 -2.50 -17.31
C VAL A 16 29.40 -2.19 -17.11
N SER A 17 30.09 -2.98 -16.28
CA SER A 17 31.56 -2.97 -16.17
C SER A 17 32.15 -3.77 -17.33
N GLY A 18 32.52 -3.08 -18.40
CA GLY A 18 33.30 -3.65 -19.50
C GLY A 18 34.79 -3.45 -19.29
N THR A 19 35.51 -4.54 -19.00
CA THR A 19 36.98 -4.57 -19.14
C THR A 19 37.34 -4.64 -20.60
N ALA A 20 37.91 -3.57 -21.11
CA ALA A 20 38.59 -3.61 -22.42
C ALA A 20 40.04 -3.18 -22.25
N GLN A 21 40.92 -4.13 -22.49
CA GLN A 21 42.33 -3.89 -22.69
C GLN A 21 42.68 -4.29 -24.15
N GLU A 22 43.38 -3.37 -24.80
CA GLU A 22 44.28 -3.53 -25.92
C GLU A 22 44.01 -2.75 -27.20
N ALA A 23 45.12 -2.06 -27.51
CA ALA A 23 45.69 -1.68 -28.80
C ALA A 23 45.28 -0.33 -29.39
N LEU A 24 46.15 0.64 -29.19
CA LEU A 24 46.32 1.81 -30.08
C LEU A 24 46.84 1.40 -31.44
N PRO A 25 46.31 1.98 -32.54
CA PRO A 25 47.21 2.55 -33.50
C PRO A 25 46.96 4.04 -33.79
N ASP A 26 48.05 4.72 -34.01
CA ASP A 26 48.13 6.10 -34.50
C ASP A 26 47.30 6.36 -35.76
N ALA A 27 46.51 7.44 -35.75
CA ALA A 27 46.39 8.39 -36.85
C ALA A 27 45.57 9.59 -36.39
N LEU A 28 46.23 10.75 -36.31
CA LEU A 28 45.63 12.05 -36.20
C LEU A 28 44.78 12.33 -37.46
N ASP A 29 43.46 12.43 -37.31
CA ASP A 29 42.65 13.30 -38.13
C ASP A 29 41.53 13.90 -37.27
N GLY A 30 41.54 15.25 -37.21
CA GLY A 30 40.79 16.03 -36.25
C GLY A 30 39.31 16.13 -36.59
N ALA A 31 38.54 15.30 -35.92
CA ALA A 31 37.20 15.62 -35.54
C ALA A 31 37.00 14.99 -34.15
N THR A 32 37.09 15.82 -33.09
CA THR A 32 36.63 15.42 -31.79
C THR A 32 35.14 15.20 -31.88
N THR A 33 34.73 13.96 -32.20
CA THR A 33 33.36 13.53 -31.98
C THR A 33 33.14 13.52 -30.46
N PHE A 34 32.59 14.59 -29.95
CA PHE A 34 32.03 14.62 -28.61
C PHE A 34 30.90 13.56 -28.61
N THR A 35 31.10 12.45 -27.95
CA THR A 35 30.01 11.57 -27.59
C THR A 35 29.29 12.27 -26.44
N PRO A 36 28.04 12.75 -26.61
CA PRO A 36 27.31 13.36 -25.52
C PRO A 36 27.11 12.30 -24.44
N ILE A 37 27.35 12.68 -23.19
CA ILE A 37 27.14 11.79 -22.04
C ILE A 37 25.65 11.49 -21.91
N ASP A 38 24.78 12.47 -22.24
CA ASP A 38 23.33 12.36 -22.33
C ASP A 38 22.80 13.41 -23.30
N ALA A 39 21.61 13.23 -23.84
CA ALA A 39 21.00 14.15 -24.80
C ALA A 39 19.69 14.71 -24.24
N ILE A 40 19.49 16.02 -24.39
CA ILE A 40 18.18 16.63 -24.15
C ILE A 40 17.30 16.29 -25.35
N VAL A 41 16.21 15.58 -25.12
CA VAL A 41 15.23 15.15 -26.12
C VAL A 41 13.97 16.01 -26.12
N ALA A 42 13.70 16.70 -25.04
CA ALA A 42 12.62 17.67 -24.98
C ALA A 42 12.85 18.74 -23.91
N VAL A 43 12.14 19.86 -24.06
CA VAL A 43 12.09 20.97 -23.10
C VAL A 43 10.63 21.31 -22.87
N VAL A 44 10.20 21.44 -21.62
CA VAL A 44 8.84 21.84 -21.22
C VAL A 44 8.96 22.91 -20.13
N GLY A 45 8.67 24.16 -20.50
CA GLY A 45 8.86 25.31 -19.61
C GLY A 45 10.31 25.44 -19.16
N ASP A 46 10.56 25.30 -17.88
CA ASP A 46 11.89 25.29 -17.24
C ASP A 46 12.47 23.86 -17.05
N GLY A 47 11.69 22.82 -17.37
CA GLY A 47 12.09 21.43 -17.27
C GLY A 47 12.71 20.90 -18.56
N ILE A 48 13.61 19.94 -18.42
CA ILE A 48 14.21 19.19 -19.54
C ILE A 48 13.84 17.72 -19.41
N VAL A 49 13.78 17.02 -20.56
CA VAL A 49 13.72 15.57 -20.62
C VAL A 49 14.99 15.06 -21.29
N LEU A 50 15.64 14.11 -20.64
CA LEU A 50 16.87 13.49 -21.11
C LEU A 50 16.58 12.16 -21.81
N GLU A 51 17.43 11.74 -22.74
CA GLU A 51 17.35 10.44 -23.39
C GLU A 51 17.44 9.31 -22.35
N SER A 52 18.27 9.48 -21.31
CA SER A 52 18.39 8.53 -20.20
C SER A 52 17.08 8.33 -19.44
N GLU A 53 16.24 9.37 -19.28
CA GLU A 53 14.92 9.24 -18.65
C GLU A 53 13.99 8.39 -19.51
N VAL A 54 14.01 8.56 -20.85
CA VAL A 54 13.22 7.74 -21.76
C VAL A 54 13.68 6.28 -21.74
N GLU A 55 15.00 6.04 -21.74
CA GLU A 55 15.56 4.69 -21.68
C GLU A 55 15.28 4.01 -20.34
N ALA A 56 15.28 4.73 -19.24
CA ALA A 56 14.90 4.21 -17.94
C ALA A 56 13.43 3.74 -17.91
N GLN A 57 12.52 4.54 -18.48
CA GLN A 57 11.12 4.14 -18.65
C GLN A 57 10.97 2.92 -19.57
N ALA A 58 11.72 2.93 -20.68
CA ALA A 58 11.74 1.82 -21.63
C ALA A 58 12.23 0.52 -20.98
N PHE A 59 13.25 0.58 -20.13
CA PHE A 59 13.76 -0.55 -19.38
C PHE A 59 12.71 -1.10 -18.40
N ALA A 60 12.05 -0.23 -17.63
CA ALA A 60 10.99 -0.63 -16.72
C ALA A 60 9.83 -1.32 -17.44
N MET A 61 9.40 -0.77 -18.58
CA MET A 61 8.36 -1.36 -19.42
C MET A 61 8.76 -2.74 -19.96
N LYS A 62 10.02 -2.90 -20.42
CA LYS A 62 10.55 -4.19 -20.88
C LYS A 62 10.54 -5.24 -19.76
N ALA A 63 10.99 -4.87 -18.57
CA ALA A 63 10.99 -5.77 -17.40
C ALA A 63 9.58 -6.27 -17.11
N GLN A 64 8.58 -5.38 -17.12
CA GLN A 64 7.19 -5.74 -16.89
C GLN A 64 6.63 -6.64 -18.02
N MET A 65 6.91 -6.32 -19.28
CA MET A 65 6.50 -7.15 -20.42
C MET A 65 7.08 -8.56 -20.32
N ALA A 66 8.35 -8.68 -19.89
CA ALA A 66 9.01 -9.96 -19.67
C ALA A 66 8.33 -10.79 -18.57
N GLN A 67 7.91 -10.16 -17.45
CA GLN A 67 7.14 -10.84 -16.40
C GLN A 67 5.79 -11.37 -16.90
N MET A 68 5.17 -10.68 -17.88
CA MET A 68 3.92 -11.11 -18.51
C MET A 68 4.14 -12.10 -19.66
N GLY A 69 5.37 -12.54 -19.93
CA GLY A 69 5.71 -13.47 -21.01
C GLY A 69 5.56 -12.87 -22.42
N LYS A 70 5.60 -11.54 -22.54
CA LYS A 70 5.52 -10.82 -23.83
C LYS A 70 6.91 -10.48 -24.36
N SER A 71 7.02 -10.20 -25.69
CA SER A 71 8.28 -9.72 -26.27
C SER A 71 8.74 -8.43 -25.60
N ALA A 72 10.03 -8.36 -25.27
CA ALA A 72 10.65 -7.22 -24.61
C ALA A 72 11.13 -6.12 -25.56
N ASP A 73 10.94 -6.27 -26.88
CA ASP A 73 11.33 -5.23 -27.83
C ASP A 73 10.24 -4.15 -27.93
N LEU A 74 10.62 -2.92 -27.63
CA LEU A 74 9.74 -1.76 -27.75
C LEU A 74 9.77 -1.23 -29.19
N THR A 75 8.59 -0.91 -29.70
CA THR A 75 8.43 -0.20 -30.97
C THR A 75 8.72 1.29 -30.81
N ASP A 76 9.02 1.98 -31.92
CA ASP A 76 9.21 3.43 -31.92
C ASP A 76 7.96 4.16 -31.38
N ALA A 77 6.77 3.69 -31.74
CA ALA A 77 5.52 4.24 -31.19
C ALA A 77 5.42 4.12 -29.65
N GLN A 78 5.88 3.01 -29.09
CA GLN A 78 5.91 2.86 -27.61
C GLN A 78 6.93 3.80 -26.97
N ARG A 79 8.08 4.03 -27.62
CA ARG A 79 9.05 5.03 -27.14
C ARG A 79 8.49 6.45 -27.22
N CYS A 80 7.75 6.78 -28.29
CA CYS A 80 7.05 8.06 -28.40
C CYS A 80 6.03 8.25 -27.25
N ASN A 81 5.28 7.20 -26.92
CA ASN A 81 4.32 7.27 -25.80
C ASN A 81 5.04 7.48 -24.46
N LEU A 82 6.19 6.83 -24.22
CA LEU A 82 6.99 7.05 -23.01
C LEU A 82 7.48 8.50 -22.90
N LEU A 83 7.92 9.08 -24.03
CA LEU A 83 8.27 10.50 -24.06
C LEU A 83 7.04 11.37 -23.78
N GLU A 84 5.88 11.05 -24.35
CA GLU A 84 4.64 11.82 -24.11
C GLU A 84 4.25 11.81 -22.64
N ASP A 85 4.41 10.69 -21.94
CA ASP A 85 4.19 10.59 -20.48
C ASP A 85 5.16 11.50 -19.71
N LEU A 86 6.43 11.56 -20.12
CA LEU A 86 7.43 12.45 -19.52
C LEU A 86 7.13 13.93 -19.79
N LEU A 87 6.71 14.28 -21.02
CA LEU A 87 6.27 15.64 -21.36
C LEU A 87 5.11 16.07 -20.46
N PHE A 88 4.13 15.20 -20.28
CA PHE A 88 2.99 15.46 -19.41
C PHE A 88 3.42 15.65 -17.95
N GLN A 89 4.30 14.79 -17.43
CA GLN A 89 4.84 14.96 -16.08
C GLN A 89 5.56 16.30 -15.90
N LYS A 90 6.46 16.67 -16.83
CA LYS A 90 7.17 17.95 -16.77
C LYS A 90 6.23 19.15 -16.89
N LEU A 91 5.15 19.04 -17.68
CA LEU A 91 4.12 20.07 -17.79
C LEU A 91 3.42 20.29 -16.44
N LEU A 92 3.01 19.21 -15.78
CA LEU A 92 2.42 19.29 -14.43
C LEU A 92 3.38 19.93 -13.42
N VAL A 93 4.65 19.51 -13.43
CA VAL A 93 5.68 20.08 -12.51
C VAL A 93 5.90 21.55 -12.77
N HIS A 94 5.97 21.96 -14.06
CA HIS A 94 6.12 23.37 -14.43
C HIS A 94 4.97 24.21 -13.88
N HIS A 95 3.73 23.79 -14.11
CA HIS A 95 2.54 24.51 -13.63
C HIS A 95 2.40 24.42 -12.10
N ALA A 96 2.76 23.30 -11.46
CA ALA A 96 2.81 23.21 -10.00
C ALA A 96 3.71 24.30 -9.38
N LYS A 97 4.87 24.57 -9.99
CA LYS A 97 5.76 25.65 -9.55
C LYS A 97 5.13 27.03 -9.77
N LEU A 98 4.47 27.28 -10.92
CA LEU A 98 3.77 28.54 -11.20
C LEU A 98 2.63 28.79 -10.22
N ASP A 99 1.86 27.76 -9.89
CA ASP A 99 0.70 27.82 -8.99
C ASP A 99 1.11 27.71 -7.50
N SER A 100 2.42 27.71 -7.21
CA SER A 100 2.94 27.61 -5.85
C SER A 100 2.50 26.36 -5.09
N VAL A 101 2.29 25.27 -5.81
CA VAL A 101 2.05 23.95 -5.20
C VAL A 101 3.35 23.47 -4.57
N VAL A 102 3.31 23.11 -3.29
CA VAL A 102 4.50 22.72 -2.53
C VAL A 102 4.41 21.29 -2.02
N VAL A 103 5.54 20.62 -2.03
CA VAL A 103 5.77 19.34 -1.36
C VAL A 103 6.87 19.56 -0.35
N SER A 104 6.65 19.15 0.89
CA SER A 104 7.62 19.31 1.96
C SER A 104 8.77 18.31 1.83
N GLU A 105 9.92 18.68 2.38
CA GLU A 105 11.10 17.80 2.46
C GLU A 105 10.79 16.48 3.17
N ALA A 106 9.98 16.54 4.24
CA ALA A 106 9.58 15.38 4.98
C ALA A 106 8.77 14.39 4.11
N GLU A 107 7.81 14.88 3.31
CA GLU A 107 7.03 14.02 2.40
C GLU A 107 7.91 13.34 1.34
N VAL A 108 8.94 14.06 0.82
CA VAL A 108 9.88 13.49 -0.14
C VAL A 108 10.70 12.38 0.52
N MET A 109 11.25 12.64 1.70
CA MET A 109 12.06 11.66 2.42
C MET A 109 11.24 10.43 2.87
N ASP A 110 10.01 10.63 3.32
CA ASP A 110 9.11 9.54 3.70
C ASP A 110 8.79 8.62 2.49
N GLU A 111 8.59 9.21 1.31
CA GLU A 111 8.36 8.43 0.09
C GLU A 111 9.61 7.68 -0.35
N ILE A 112 10.79 8.31 -0.27
CA ILE A 112 12.08 7.68 -0.56
C ILE A 112 12.32 6.51 0.41
N ASP A 113 12.07 6.70 1.71
CA ASP A 113 12.27 5.68 2.73
C ASP A 113 11.32 4.49 2.52
N ARG A 114 10.07 4.73 2.13
CA ARG A 114 9.11 3.70 1.78
C ARG A 114 9.58 2.86 0.59
N ARG A 115 10.06 3.51 -0.47
CA ARG A 115 10.60 2.81 -1.65
C ARG A 115 11.85 2.02 -1.31
N LEU A 116 12.77 2.61 -0.56
CA LEU A 116 13.97 1.92 -0.10
C LEU A 116 13.64 0.68 0.72
N ALA A 117 12.70 0.78 1.65
CA ALA A 117 12.26 -0.36 2.46
C ALA A 117 11.73 -1.51 1.59
N TYR A 118 10.93 -1.19 0.55
CA TYR A 118 10.45 -2.17 -0.41
C TYR A 118 11.60 -2.85 -1.16
N TYR A 119 12.58 -2.08 -1.66
CA TYR A 119 13.73 -2.67 -2.37
C TYR A 119 14.62 -3.50 -1.44
N VAL A 120 14.91 -3.01 -0.24
CA VAL A 120 15.69 -3.76 0.76
C VAL A 120 15.00 -5.08 1.10
N GLN A 121 13.67 -5.09 1.23
CA GLN A 121 12.91 -6.32 1.45
C GLN A 121 13.02 -7.28 0.25
N MET A 122 12.96 -6.76 -0.98
CA MET A 122 13.06 -7.55 -2.20
C MET A 122 14.46 -8.17 -2.37
N PHE A 123 15.52 -7.43 -2.07
CA PHE A 123 16.91 -7.92 -2.14
C PHE A 123 17.36 -8.69 -0.88
N GLY A 124 16.58 -8.64 0.19
CA GLY A 124 16.78 -9.37 1.45
C GLY A 124 17.69 -8.66 2.45
N SER A 125 18.49 -7.66 2.04
CA SER A 125 19.30 -6.83 2.95
C SER A 125 19.77 -5.53 2.31
N VAL A 126 20.19 -4.57 3.15
CA VAL A 126 20.81 -3.30 2.69
C VAL A 126 22.10 -3.58 1.92
N GLU A 127 22.95 -4.49 2.40
CA GLU A 127 24.21 -4.84 1.75
C GLU A 127 23.98 -5.48 0.37
N ALA A 128 22.95 -6.31 0.22
CA ALA A 128 22.60 -6.89 -1.07
C ALA A 128 22.04 -5.82 -2.03
N PHE A 129 21.25 -4.88 -1.52
CA PHE A 129 20.79 -3.73 -2.27
C PHE A 129 21.95 -2.83 -2.74
N GLU A 130 22.87 -2.44 -1.82
CA GLU A 130 24.03 -1.62 -2.14
C GLU A 130 24.99 -2.33 -3.12
N ALA A 131 25.14 -3.65 -3.01
CA ALA A 131 25.95 -4.43 -3.95
C ALA A 131 25.35 -4.49 -5.34
N GLU A 132 24.01 -4.59 -5.47
CA GLU A 132 23.30 -4.61 -6.74
C GLU A 132 23.33 -3.23 -7.43
N TYR A 133 23.09 -2.15 -6.69
CA TYR A 133 23.09 -0.79 -7.24
C TYR A 133 24.49 -0.18 -7.35
N GLY A 134 25.50 -0.75 -6.70
CA GLY A 134 26.87 -0.25 -6.72
C GLY A 134 27.08 1.05 -5.98
N GLN A 135 26.17 1.46 -5.12
CA GLN A 135 26.19 2.71 -4.35
C GLN A 135 25.58 2.53 -2.97
N SER A 136 25.93 3.39 -2.05
CA SER A 136 25.38 3.40 -0.70
C SER A 136 23.93 3.87 -0.68
N VAL A 137 23.17 3.46 0.36
CA VAL A 137 21.80 3.95 0.59
C VAL A 137 21.74 5.49 0.61
N SER A 138 22.74 6.17 1.18
CA SER A 138 22.76 7.62 1.24
C SER A 138 22.94 8.27 -0.14
N GLU A 139 23.77 7.71 -1.00
CA GLU A 139 23.95 8.16 -2.38
C GLU A 139 22.70 7.90 -3.19
N TRP A 140 22.10 6.70 -3.04
CA TRP A 140 20.84 6.36 -3.69
C TRP A 140 19.72 7.33 -3.30
N LYS A 141 19.55 7.63 -2.00
CA LYS A 141 18.55 8.61 -1.54
C LYS A 141 18.75 9.98 -2.17
N ALA A 142 20.00 10.47 -2.20
CA ALA A 142 20.33 11.77 -2.79
C ALA A 142 20.04 11.82 -4.30
N GLU A 143 20.27 10.71 -5.02
CA GLU A 143 19.97 10.62 -6.44
C GLU A 143 18.47 10.65 -6.73
N PHE A 144 17.66 10.02 -5.85
CA PHE A 144 16.21 9.92 -6.05
C PHE A 144 15.41 11.09 -5.46
N GLU A 145 16.03 12.01 -4.77
CA GLU A 145 15.35 13.14 -4.12
C GLU A 145 14.58 14.01 -5.12
N ASP A 146 15.26 14.53 -6.15
CA ASP A 146 14.64 15.37 -7.16
C ASP A 146 13.58 14.64 -8.00
N PRO A 147 13.82 13.43 -8.53
CA PRO A 147 12.80 12.65 -9.21
C PRO A 147 11.54 12.38 -8.37
N VAL A 148 11.70 12.04 -7.10
CA VAL A 148 10.55 11.80 -6.20
C VAL A 148 9.81 13.09 -5.92
N ARG A 149 10.53 14.20 -5.69
CA ARG A 149 9.93 15.53 -5.52
C ARG A 149 9.11 15.94 -6.74
N GLU A 150 9.63 15.77 -7.95
CA GLU A 150 8.89 16.05 -9.19
C GLU A 150 7.64 15.19 -9.33
N GLN A 151 7.74 13.90 -9.01
CA GLN A 151 6.60 13.00 -9.06
C GLN A 151 5.50 13.39 -8.06
N LEU A 152 5.87 13.75 -6.83
CA LEU A 152 4.93 14.21 -5.82
C LEU A 152 4.29 15.55 -6.21
N LEU A 153 5.06 16.47 -6.80
CA LEU A 153 4.53 17.75 -7.31
C LEU A 153 3.52 17.51 -8.45
N ALA A 154 3.87 16.65 -9.42
CA ALA A 154 2.96 16.31 -10.53
C ALA A 154 1.66 15.67 -10.02
N GLY A 155 1.75 14.73 -9.08
CA GLY A 155 0.57 14.09 -8.47
C GLY A 155 -0.29 15.09 -7.70
N ARG A 156 0.32 16.02 -6.95
CA ARG A 156 -0.40 17.06 -6.21
C ARG A 156 -1.07 18.06 -7.14
N MET A 157 -0.40 18.48 -8.22
CA MET A 157 -1.01 19.34 -9.25
C MET A 157 -2.20 18.67 -9.92
N GLN A 158 -2.10 17.39 -10.25
CA GLN A 158 -3.22 16.64 -10.81
C GLN A 158 -4.39 16.52 -9.82
N ALA A 159 -4.13 16.34 -8.53
CA ALA A 159 -5.14 16.33 -7.50
C ALA A 159 -5.83 17.71 -7.37
N GLU A 160 -5.06 18.80 -7.46
CA GLU A 160 -5.61 20.18 -7.45
C GLU A 160 -6.51 20.45 -8.63
N ILE A 161 -6.09 20.06 -9.85
CA ILE A 161 -6.91 20.18 -11.07
C ILE A 161 -8.26 19.47 -10.88
N ASN A 162 -8.27 18.32 -10.22
CA ASN A 162 -9.45 17.46 -10.06
C ASN A 162 -10.23 17.72 -8.76
N GLN A 163 -9.80 18.66 -7.91
CA GLN A 163 -10.33 18.84 -6.55
C GLN A 163 -11.84 19.06 -6.50
N GLN A 164 -12.39 19.77 -7.47
CA GLN A 164 -13.81 20.17 -7.49
C GLN A 164 -14.70 19.24 -8.32
N VAL A 165 -14.14 18.21 -8.94
CA VAL A 165 -14.93 17.27 -9.75
C VAL A 165 -15.86 16.45 -8.85
N ARG A 166 -17.15 16.58 -9.09
CA ARG A 166 -18.21 15.80 -8.44
C ARG A 166 -19.27 15.44 -9.46
N ALA A 167 -19.68 14.19 -9.48
CA ALA A 167 -20.77 13.75 -10.32
C ALA A 167 -22.12 14.21 -9.75
N THR A 168 -22.97 14.76 -10.61
CA THR A 168 -24.35 15.07 -10.27
C THR A 168 -25.24 13.82 -10.43
N PRO A 169 -26.38 13.74 -9.71
CA PRO A 169 -27.33 12.64 -9.90
C PRO A 169 -27.84 12.51 -11.35
N GLY A 170 -27.94 13.65 -12.07
CA GLY A 170 -28.36 13.66 -13.47
C GLY A 170 -27.33 12.97 -14.39
N GLU A 171 -26.05 13.24 -14.19
CA GLU A 171 -24.96 12.59 -14.96
C GLU A 171 -24.90 11.09 -14.70
N VAL A 172 -25.10 10.67 -13.44
CA VAL A 172 -25.20 9.24 -13.09
C VAL A 172 -26.37 8.57 -13.82
N GLN A 173 -27.54 9.23 -13.87
CA GLN A 173 -28.70 8.71 -14.60
C GLN A 173 -28.47 8.64 -16.10
N LEU A 174 -27.77 9.61 -16.69
CA LEU A 174 -27.41 9.61 -18.11
C LEU A 174 -26.45 8.46 -18.44
N LEU A 175 -25.40 8.27 -17.65
CA LEU A 175 -24.47 7.13 -17.82
C LEU A 175 -25.24 5.80 -17.82
N PHE A 176 -26.14 5.62 -16.85
CA PHE A 176 -26.94 4.40 -16.77
C PHE A 176 -27.86 4.21 -17.98
N ALA A 177 -28.52 5.27 -18.43
CA ALA A 177 -29.42 5.23 -19.58
C ALA A 177 -28.70 4.88 -20.90
N ASP A 178 -27.45 5.34 -21.04
CA ASP A 178 -26.60 5.09 -22.21
C ASP A 178 -25.87 3.74 -22.15
N THR A 179 -25.84 3.08 -20.97
CA THR A 179 -25.15 1.78 -20.80
C THR A 179 -26.07 0.63 -21.21
N PRO A 180 -25.68 -0.21 -22.19
CA PRO A 180 -26.48 -1.37 -22.58
C PRO A 180 -26.71 -2.30 -21.37
N PRO A 181 -27.93 -2.83 -21.17
CA PRO A 181 -28.24 -3.68 -20.00
C PRO A 181 -27.33 -4.89 -19.86
N ASP A 182 -26.86 -5.47 -20.98
CA ASP A 182 -25.94 -6.63 -20.97
C ASP A 182 -24.51 -6.26 -20.58
N SER A 183 -24.15 -4.99 -20.64
CA SER A 183 -22.83 -4.46 -20.24
C SER A 183 -22.79 -4.05 -18.76
N LEU A 184 -23.95 -4.00 -18.08
CA LEU A 184 -23.99 -3.72 -16.65
C LEU A 184 -23.40 -4.89 -15.86
N PRO A 185 -22.51 -4.64 -14.90
CA PRO A 185 -21.92 -5.71 -14.10
C PRO A 185 -22.97 -6.39 -13.22
N LEU A 186 -22.73 -7.64 -12.90
CA LEU A 186 -23.47 -8.35 -11.88
C LEU A 186 -22.87 -7.99 -10.52
N ILE A 187 -23.64 -7.31 -9.68
CA ILE A 187 -23.29 -7.06 -8.30
C ILE A 187 -23.60 -8.32 -7.50
N PRO A 188 -22.62 -8.90 -6.79
CA PRO A 188 -22.85 -10.10 -6.00
C PRO A 188 -23.82 -9.83 -4.85
N GLU A 189 -24.30 -10.91 -4.24
CA GLU A 189 -25.08 -10.82 -3.02
C GLU A 189 -24.26 -10.15 -1.92
N ALA A 190 -24.92 -9.24 -1.18
CA ALA A 190 -24.32 -8.59 -0.02
C ALA A 190 -25.27 -8.61 1.17
N VAL A 191 -24.71 -8.57 2.37
CA VAL A 191 -25.47 -8.56 3.61
C VAL A 191 -25.08 -7.39 4.49
N ARG A 192 -26.05 -6.87 5.23
CA ARG A 192 -25.84 -5.96 6.35
C ARG A 192 -26.20 -6.66 7.63
N TYR A 193 -25.31 -6.63 8.58
CA TYR A 193 -25.50 -7.29 9.85
C TYR A 193 -25.01 -6.46 11.01
N ARG A 194 -25.41 -6.85 12.19
CA ARG A 194 -24.88 -6.33 13.45
C ARG A 194 -24.45 -7.50 14.33
N GLU A 195 -23.48 -7.22 15.18
CA GLU A 195 -22.85 -8.20 16.03
C GLU A 195 -22.96 -7.85 17.51
N LEU A 196 -22.98 -8.86 18.35
CA LEU A 196 -22.73 -8.77 19.78
C LEU A 196 -21.58 -9.72 20.08
N VAL A 197 -20.51 -9.19 20.66
CA VAL A 197 -19.28 -9.92 20.94
C VAL A 197 -19.02 -9.93 22.44
N LEU A 198 -18.69 -11.10 22.97
CA LEU A 198 -18.18 -11.28 24.32
C LEU A 198 -16.79 -11.90 24.27
N GLN A 199 -15.80 -11.17 24.75
CA GLN A 199 -14.41 -11.59 24.85
C GLN A 199 -13.91 -11.31 26.26
N PRO A 200 -13.33 -12.30 26.96
CA PRO A 200 -12.76 -12.07 28.28
C PRO A 200 -11.57 -11.15 28.23
N ASP A 201 -11.47 -10.23 29.19
CA ASP A 201 -10.27 -9.42 29.34
C ASP A 201 -9.09 -10.27 29.81
N ILE A 202 -7.90 -9.95 29.29
CA ILE A 202 -6.67 -10.52 29.80
C ILE A 202 -6.32 -9.86 31.13
N THR A 203 -6.32 -10.66 32.19
CA THR A 203 -6.07 -10.17 33.54
C THR A 203 -4.59 -9.84 33.77
N GLU A 204 -4.30 -8.94 34.71
CA GLU A 204 -2.94 -8.63 35.16
C GLU A 204 -2.19 -9.87 35.69
N GLY A 205 -2.91 -10.86 36.24
CA GLY A 205 -2.34 -12.16 36.61
C GLY A 205 -1.78 -12.93 35.42
N GLN A 206 -2.57 -13.06 34.34
CA GLN A 206 -2.14 -13.72 33.10
C GLN A 206 -0.95 -13.00 32.46
N LYS A 207 -0.98 -11.66 32.43
CA LYS A 207 0.16 -10.84 31.97
C LYS A 207 1.41 -11.10 32.81
N ALA A 208 1.29 -11.15 34.14
CA ALA A 208 2.39 -11.44 35.03
C ALA A 208 2.96 -12.85 34.85
N ASP A 209 2.11 -13.84 34.58
CA ASP A 209 2.54 -15.22 34.32
C ASP A 209 3.35 -15.32 33.04
N VAL A 210 2.93 -14.66 31.95
CA VAL A 210 3.68 -14.62 30.70
C VAL A 210 5.00 -13.87 30.85
N ARG A 211 5.01 -12.75 31.56
CA ARG A 211 6.23 -11.99 31.87
C ARG A 211 7.23 -12.85 32.64
N ASN A 212 6.79 -13.52 33.70
CA ASN A 212 7.63 -14.42 34.52
C ASN A 212 8.14 -15.60 33.71
N PHE A 213 7.30 -16.18 32.85
CA PHE A 213 7.72 -17.24 31.93
C PHE A 213 8.83 -16.75 30.99
N LEU A 214 8.64 -15.61 30.32
CA LEU A 214 9.64 -15.05 29.42
C LEU A 214 10.93 -14.65 30.15
N ASP A 215 10.87 -14.13 31.37
CA ASP A 215 12.05 -13.85 32.19
C ASP A 215 12.84 -15.14 32.52
N SER A 216 12.15 -16.26 32.73
CA SER A 216 12.79 -17.56 32.90
C SER A 216 13.51 -18.01 31.64
N VAL A 217 12.85 -17.93 30.47
CA VAL A 217 13.43 -18.26 29.15
C VAL A 217 14.62 -17.35 28.83
N ARG A 218 14.49 -16.04 29.09
CA ARG A 218 15.55 -15.05 28.93
C ARG A 218 16.77 -15.39 29.80
N THR A 219 16.56 -15.83 31.03
CA THR A 219 17.64 -16.25 31.95
C THR A 219 18.36 -17.49 31.43
N GLU A 220 17.66 -18.47 30.85
CA GLU A 220 18.27 -19.63 30.21
C GLU A 220 19.09 -19.23 29.00
N VAL A 221 18.61 -18.26 28.20
CA VAL A 221 19.35 -17.71 27.07
C VAL A 221 20.58 -16.92 27.54
N ALA A 222 20.45 -16.10 28.59
CA ALA A 222 21.56 -15.33 29.14
C ALA A 222 22.67 -16.21 29.72
N THR A 223 22.31 -17.36 30.30
CA THR A 223 23.29 -18.34 30.88
C THR A 223 23.82 -19.31 29.85
N GLY A 224 23.41 -19.24 28.58
CA GLY A 224 23.85 -20.12 27.51
C GLY A 224 23.27 -21.55 27.58
N LYS A 225 22.32 -21.82 28.45
CA LYS A 225 21.60 -23.11 28.53
C LYS A 225 20.68 -23.33 27.33
N LEU A 226 20.19 -22.26 26.73
CA LEU A 226 19.30 -22.24 25.58
C LEU A 226 19.83 -21.22 24.56
N SER A 227 19.87 -21.54 23.27
CA SER A 227 20.15 -20.52 22.26
C SER A 227 18.90 -19.69 22.01
N LEU A 228 19.07 -18.40 21.68
CA LEU A 228 17.93 -17.53 21.34
C LEU A 228 17.12 -18.07 20.14
N THR A 229 17.81 -18.56 19.12
CA THR A 229 17.19 -19.20 17.95
C THR A 229 16.29 -20.39 18.34
N LEU A 230 16.76 -21.22 19.27
CA LEU A 230 15.96 -22.35 19.75
C LEU A 230 14.80 -21.88 20.65
N ALA A 231 15.01 -20.83 21.46
CA ALA A 231 13.96 -20.22 22.26
C ALA A 231 12.85 -19.66 21.35
N ALA A 232 13.22 -18.94 20.30
CA ALA A 232 12.27 -18.38 19.33
C ALA A 232 11.50 -19.50 18.60
N SER A 233 12.19 -20.50 18.07
CA SER A 233 11.53 -21.61 17.37
C SER A 233 10.55 -22.38 18.27
N ARG A 234 10.83 -22.47 19.59
CA ARG A 234 10.03 -23.25 20.53
C ARG A 234 8.89 -22.48 21.17
N TYR A 235 9.12 -21.21 21.50
CA TYR A 235 8.23 -20.43 22.32
C TYR A 235 7.67 -19.19 21.66
N SER A 236 8.32 -18.66 20.60
CA SER A 236 7.82 -17.45 19.95
C SER A 236 6.52 -17.70 19.21
N GLU A 237 5.60 -16.78 19.34
CA GLU A 237 4.33 -16.73 18.63
C GLU A 237 4.39 -15.79 17.41
N ASP A 238 5.53 -15.06 17.19
CA ASP A 238 5.70 -14.21 16.04
C ASP A 238 5.77 -14.99 14.71
N PRO A 239 4.76 -14.92 13.85
CA PRO A 239 4.71 -15.67 12.59
C PRO A 239 5.80 -15.24 11.60
N GLY A 240 6.25 -13.97 11.67
CA GLY A 240 7.23 -13.38 10.74
C GLY A 240 8.66 -13.89 10.95
N SER A 241 9.04 -14.18 12.20
CA SER A 241 10.41 -14.54 12.56
C SER A 241 10.58 -15.90 13.22
N LYS A 242 9.55 -16.51 13.80
CA LYS A 242 9.62 -17.80 14.52
C LYS A 242 10.44 -18.85 13.79
N TYR A 243 10.17 -19.04 12.50
CA TYR A 243 10.84 -20.06 11.67
C TYR A 243 12.19 -19.59 11.09
N LYS A 244 12.55 -18.32 11.32
CA LYS A 244 13.83 -17.72 10.97
C LYS A 244 14.73 -17.53 12.20
N GLY A 245 14.47 -18.28 13.28
CA GLY A 245 15.20 -18.20 14.54
C GLY A 245 14.88 -16.94 15.37
N GLY A 246 13.72 -16.33 15.15
CA GLY A 246 13.25 -15.11 15.80
C GLY A 246 13.89 -13.83 15.26
N CYS A 247 14.61 -13.88 14.12
CA CYS A 247 15.47 -12.80 13.67
C CYS A 247 14.86 -11.98 12.52
N TYR A 248 14.98 -10.66 12.67
CA TYR A 248 14.80 -9.67 11.63
C TYR A 248 16.14 -8.98 11.36
N GLN A 249 16.44 -8.74 10.09
CA GLN A 249 17.70 -8.16 9.67
C GLN A 249 17.49 -6.87 8.87
N ASN A 250 18.35 -5.89 9.10
CA ASN A 250 18.39 -4.63 8.35
C ASN A 250 17.04 -3.89 8.33
N ILE A 251 16.40 -3.77 9.49
CA ILE A 251 15.11 -3.11 9.65
C ILE A 251 15.32 -1.62 9.86
N GLY A 252 14.63 -0.80 9.06
CA GLY A 252 14.58 0.65 9.24
C GLY A 252 13.68 1.05 10.39
N ARG A 253 13.97 2.20 11.00
CA ARG A 253 13.10 2.78 12.03
C ARG A 253 11.70 3.08 11.48
N GLY A 254 10.67 2.90 12.30
CA GLY A 254 9.26 3.09 11.94
C GLY A 254 8.60 1.85 11.34
N GLN A 255 9.31 0.72 11.24
CA GLN A 255 8.75 -0.55 10.74
C GLN A 255 8.20 -1.45 11.85
N PHE A 256 8.54 -1.16 13.11
CA PHE A 256 8.06 -1.86 14.29
C PHE A 256 7.34 -0.90 15.24
N VAL A 257 6.55 -1.46 16.14
CA VAL A 257 5.86 -0.66 17.16
C VAL A 257 6.87 0.08 18.03
N PRO A 258 6.51 1.28 18.53
CA PRO A 258 7.44 2.16 19.24
C PRO A 258 8.14 1.51 20.42
N GLU A 259 7.47 0.64 21.17
CA GLU A 259 8.00 -0.04 22.34
C GLU A 259 9.08 -1.06 21.96
N PHE A 260 8.91 -1.75 20.83
CA PHE A 260 9.92 -2.67 20.31
C PHE A 260 11.17 -1.91 19.87
N GLU A 261 10.99 -0.84 19.10
CA GLU A 261 12.12 0.00 18.65
C GLU A 261 12.84 0.67 19.83
N ALA A 262 12.10 1.19 20.81
CA ALA A 262 12.71 1.73 22.04
C ALA A 262 13.59 0.67 22.71
N SER A 263 13.09 -0.54 22.88
CA SER A 263 13.86 -1.65 23.45
C SER A 263 15.10 -2.00 22.63
N VAL A 264 15.03 -1.96 21.29
CA VAL A 264 16.19 -2.17 20.40
C VAL A 264 17.23 -1.09 20.60
N PHE A 265 16.81 0.19 20.65
CA PHE A 265 17.77 1.32 20.76
C PHE A 265 18.37 1.46 22.16
N ASP A 266 17.66 1.04 23.20
CA ASP A 266 18.14 1.05 24.58
C ASP A 266 19.06 -0.13 24.90
N THR A 267 18.98 -1.24 24.14
CA THR A 267 19.78 -2.45 24.37
C THR A 267 21.13 -2.35 23.65
N PRO A 268 22.27 -2.57 24.33
CA PRO A 268 23.57 -2.65 23.67
C PRO A 268 23.64 -3.82 22.68
N ILE A 269 24.44 -3.65 21.59
CA ILE A 269 24.65 -4.71 20.62
C ILE A 269 25.25 -5.94 21.28
N GLY A 270 24.65 -7.10 21.04
CA GLY A 270 25.03 -8.39 21.62
C GLY A 270 24.32 -8.75 22.93
N ASP A 271 23.75 -7.78 23.63
CA ASP A 271 23.06 -7.97 24.91
C ASP A 271 21.58 -8.38 24.71
N LEU A 272 20.99 -8.89 25.78
CA LEU A 272 19.55 -9.19 25.87
C LEU A 272 18.83 -8.03 26.56
N SER A 273 17.72 -7.60 25.98
CA SER A 273 16.82 -6.63 26.63
C SER A 273 16.18 -7.20 27.91
N PRO A 274 15.67 -6.38 28.81
CA PRO A 274 14.62 -6.81 29.74
C PRO A 274 13.40 -7.36 28.98
N VAL A 275 12.49 -8.06 29.66
CA VAL A 275 11.16 -8.36 29.11
C VAL A 275 10.35 -7.08 29.10
N PHE A 276 9.74 -6.75 27.93
CA PHE A 276 8.90 -5.57 27.72
C PHE A 276 7.57 -5.96 27.05
N GLU A 277 6.58 -5.11 27.16
CA GLU A 277 5.22 -5.31 26.65
C GLU A 277 4.98 -4.43 25.41
N THR A 278 4.26 -4.96 24.45
CA THR A 278 3.69 -4.24 23.29
C THR A 278 2.23 -4.67 23.13
N ASP A 279 1.52 -4.10 22.18
CA ASP A 279 0.15 -4.52 21.86
C ASP A 279 0.07 -5.99 21.39
N PHE A 280 1.16 -6.58 20.86
CA PHE A 280 1.23 -7.98 20.45
C PHE A 280 1.55 -8.96 21.60
N GLY A 281 1.93 -8.46 22.78
CA GLY A 281 2.30 -9.29 23.92
C GLY A 281 3.64 -8.92 24.53
N PHE A 282 4.28 -9.90 25.18
CA PHE A 282 5.56 -9.72 25.86
C PHE A 282 6.73 -10.21 25.01
N HIS A 283 7.79 -9.42 25.00
CA HIS A 283 8.99 -9.68 24.23
C HIS A 283 10.25 -9.64 25.10
N PHE A 284 11.27 -10.32 24.68
CA PHE A 284 12.66 -9.94 24.92
C PHE A 284 13.44 -10.13 23.62
N LEU A 285 14.50 -9.34 23.43
CA LEU A 285 15.27 -9.33 22.20
C LEU A 285 16.77 -9.31 22.45
N ARG A 286 17.54 -9.66 21.43
CA ARG A 286 18.99 -9.39 21.35
C ARG A 286 19.25 -8.58 20.10
N VAL A 287 19.89 -7.43 20.25
CA VAL A 287 20.36 -6.63 19.13
C VAL A 287 21.63 -7.28 18.57
N THR A 288 21.60 -7.66 17.29
CA THR A 288 22.73 -8.31 16.62
C THR A 288 23.59 -7.31 15.85
N ASP A 289 22.95 -6.26 15.28
CA ASP A 289 23.64 -5.15 14.61
C ASP A 289 22.79 -3.87 14.71
N ARG A 290 23.43 -2.70 14.65
CA ARG A 290 22.76 -1.40 14.60
C ARG A 290 23.66 -0.37 13.95
N ARG A 291 23.17 0.25 12.86
CA ARG A 291 23.88 1.27 12.09
C ARG A 291 22.95 2.47 11.87
N GLY A 292 23.12 3.51 12.66
CA GLY A 292 22.24 4.68 12.63
C GLY A 292 20.80 4.31 12.96
N GLN A 293 19.90 4.44 12.00
CA GLN A 293 18.47 4.14 12.14
C GLN A 293 18.09 2.71 11.67
N VAL A 294 19.06 1.94 11.18
CA VAL A 294 18.85 0.55 10.75
C VAL A 294 19.38 -0.41 11.82
N PHE A 295 18.61 -1.45 12.14
CA PHE A 295 18.97 -2.43 13.14
C PHE A 295 18.69 -3.88 12.68
N SER A 296 19.34 -4.83 13.32
CA SER A 296 19.04 -6.25 13.24
C SER A 296 18.88 -6.79 14.65
N ALA A 297 17.81 -7.53 14.89
CA ALA A 297 17.52 -8.08 16.21
C ALA A 297 16.85 -9.45 16.10
N CYS A 298 17.11 -10.31 17.08
CA CYS A 298 16.38 -11.56 17.25
C CYS A 298 15.57 -11.48 18.54
N HIS A 299 14.31 -11.90 18.50
CA HIS A 299 13.39 -11.80 19.62
C HIS A 299 12.58 -13.08 19.88
N VAL A 300 11.93 -13.12 21.00
CA VAL A 300 10.88 -14.08 21.37
C VAL A 300 9.66 -13.28 21.77
N LEU A 301 8.52 -13.57 21.17
CA LEU A 301 7.21 -13.01 21.48
C LEU A 301 6.33 -14.09 22.10
N VAL A 302 5.65 -13.78 23.20
CA VAL A 302 4.58 -14.62 23.76
C VAL A 302 3.43 -13.71 24.17
N SER A 303 2.23 -14.02 23.68
CA SER A 303 1.02 -13.29 24.00
C SER A 303 0.30 -13.97 25.18
N PRO A 304 -0.21 -13.19 26.17
CA PRO A 304 -1.09 -13.75 27.16
C PRO A 304 -2.39 -14.24 26.49
N LYS A 305 -2.88 -15.40 26.86
CA LYS A 305 -4.11 -15.98 26.29
C LYS A 305 -5.27 -15.81 27.25
N VAL A 306 -6.49 -15.64 26.69
CA VAL A 306 -7.71 -15.61 27.51
C VAL A 306 -7.87 -16.91 28.29
N ASP A 307 -8.41 -16.81 29.52
CA ASP A 307 -8.67 -17.98 30.36
C ASP A 307 -9.79 -18.83 29.72
N PRO A 308 -9.55 -20.11 29.43
CA PRO A 308 -10.58 -21.00 28.89
C PRO A 308 -11.82 -21.13 29.79
N LEU A 309 -11.69 -20.99 31.11
CA LEU A 309 -12.83 -20.99 32.01
C LEU A 309 -13.65 -19.70 31.90
N ALA A 310 -13.02 -18.56 31.85
CA ALA A 310 -13.70 -17.28 31.62
C ALA A 310 -14.39 -17.25 30.25
N LEU A 311 -13.74 -17.81 29.22
CA LEU A 311 -14.33 -17.93 27.90
C LEU A 311 -15.57 -18.85 27.90
N ALA A 312 -15.53 -19.94 28.63
CA ALA A 312 -16.69 -20.86 28.78
C ALA A 312 -17.85 -20.21 29.57
N GLU A 313 -17.55 -19.43 30.62
CA GLU A 313 -18.55 -18.66 31.37
C GLU A 313 -19.23 -17.61 30.47
N MET A 314 -18.45 -16.88 29.66
CA MET A 314 -19.01 -15.94 28.67
C MET A 314 -19.86 -16.64 27.60
N GLY A 315 -19.54 -17.87 27.22
CA GLY A 315 -20.38 -18.66 26.34
C GLY A 315 -21.76 -18.92 26.92
N ALA A 316 -21.83 -19.32 28.19
CA ALA A 316 -23.09 -19.52 28.88
C ALA A 316 -23.91 -18.21 29.05
N GLU A 317 -23.22 -17.08 29.26
CA GLU A 317 -23.84 -15.76 29.26
C GLU A 317 -24.38 -15.40 27.88
N MET A 318 -23.61 -15.61 26.80
CA MET A 318 -24.04 -15.37 25.43
C MET A 318 -25.26 -16.20 25.06
N ASP A 319 -25.31 -17.48 25.45
CA ASP A 319 -26.49 -18.35 25.24
C ASP A 319 -27.75 -17.77 25.91
N SER A 320 -27.60 -17.24 27.13
CA SER A 320 -28.70 -16.58 27.84
C SER A 320 -29.16 -15.31 27.13
N ILE A 321 -28.23 -14.49 26.65
CA ILE A 321 -28.51 -13.25 25.90
C ILE A 321 -29.20 -13.59 24.58
N ALA A 322 -28.67 -14.55 23.81
CA ALA A 322 -29.24 -15.00 22.53
C ALA A 322 -30.68 -15.53 22.73
N SER A 323 -30.94 -16.22 23.81
CA SER A 323 -32.32 -16.69 24.13
C SER A 323 -33.27 -15.52 24.35
N GLN A 324 -32.86 -14.46 25.06
CA GLN A 324 -33.66 -13.24 25.29
C GLN A 324 -33.86 -12.42 24.01
N LEU A 325 -32.85 -12.39 23.13
CA LEU A 325 -32.95 -11.74 21.81
C LEU A 325 -33.96 -12.48 20.92
N ASN A 326 -33.89 -13.82 20.89
CA ASN A 326 -34.79 -14.67 20.09
C ASN A 326 -36.22 -14.67 20.61
N SER A 327 -36.44 -14.52 21.95
CA SER A 327 -37.81 -14.38 22.50
C SER A 327 -38.40 -12.98 22.32
N GLY A 328 -37.58 -11.99 21.97
CA GLY A 328 -37.97 -10.57 21.86
C GLY A 328 -38.03 -9.84 23.21
N ASP A 329 -37.56 -10.48 24.29
CA ASP A 329 -37.49 -9.83 25.62
C ASP A 329 -36.40 -8.76 25.73
N LEU A 330 -35.46 -8.78 24.80
CA LEU A 330 -34.33 -7.86 24.74
C LEU A 330 -34.10 -7.41 23.28
N GLU A 331 -33.99 -6.11 23.06
CA GLU A 331 -33.64 -5.55 21.76
C GLU A 331 -32.13 -5.70 21.50
N PHE A 332 -31.74 -6.02 20.26
CA PHE A 332 -30.34 -6.31 19.90
C PHE A 332 -29.42 -5.13 20.19
N ALA A 333 -29.81 -3.91 19.83
CA ALA A 333 -29.00 -2.71 20.10
C ALA A 333 -28.79 -2.47 21.59
N ASP A 334 -29.83 -2.71 22.40
CA ASP A 334 -29.75 -2.59 23.88
C ASP A 334 -28.83 -3.67 24.48
N ALA A 335 -28.89 -4.88 23.93
CA ALA A 335 -27.98 -5.97 24.31
C ALA A 335 -26.53 -5.62 24.01
N VAL A 336 -26.26 -5.13 22.81
CA VAL A 336 -24.92 -4.68 22.40
C VAL A 336 -24.40 -3.60 23.33
N LEU A 337 -25.16 -2.56 23.58
CA LEU A 337 -24.74 -1.46 24.46
C LEU A 337 -24.44 -1.93 25.89
N ARG A 338 -25.18 -2.92 26.38
CA ARG A 338 -25.06 -3.43 27.73
C ARG A 338 -23.96 -4.47 27.91
N TYR A 339 -23.81 -5.36 26.96
CA TYR A 339 -22.98 -6.56 27.12
C TYR A 339 -21.78 -6.65 26.18
N SER A 340 -21.83 -6.05 24.96
CA SER A 340 -20.74 -6.22 24.01
C SER A 340 -19.43 -5.66 24.56
N THR A 341 -18.37 -6.44 24.40
CA THR A 341 -16.99 -6.05 24.73
C THR A 341 -16.27 -5.36 23.58
N ARG A 342 -16.83 -5.40 22.35
CA ARG A 342 -16.23 -4.78 21.16
C ARG A 342 -16.64 -3.32 21.06
N GLU A 343 -15.70 -2.43 21.41
CA GLU A 343 -15.97 -0.98 21.49
C GLU A 343 -16.29 -0.35 20.13
N GLU A 344 -15.70 -0.88 19.02
CA GLU A 344 -15.84 -0.33 17.67
C GLU A 344 -17.31 -0.36 17.18
N THR A 345 -18.06 -1.40 17.54
CA THR A 345 -19.45 -1.58 17.11
C THR A 345 -20.46 -1.25 18.21
N LYS A 346 -20.04 -1.20 19.48
CA LYS A 346 -20.89 -1.05 20.66
C LYS A 346 -21.77 0.20 20.61
N ASN A 347 -21.18 1.35 20.30
CA ASN A 347 -21.88 2.64 20.29
C ASN A 347 -22.79 2.84 19.05
N GLN A 348 -22.70 1.92 18.08
CA GLN A 348 -23.50 1.91 16.87
C GLN A 348 -24.57 0.78 16.89
N GLY A 349 -24.87 0.23 18.08
CA GLY A 349 -25.83 -0.84 18.24
C GLY A 349 -25.42 -2.14 17.56
N GLY A 350 -24.11 -2.36 17.44
CA GLY A 350 -23.49 -3.55 16.86
C GLY A 350 -23.36 -3.54 15.33
N VAL A 351 -23.74 -2.45 14.64
CA VAL A 351 -23.63 -2.38 13.18
C VAL A 351 -22.15 -2.40 12.80
N VAL A 352 -21.80 -3.34 11.92
CA VAL A 352 -20.42 -3.47 11.42
C VAL A 352 -20.23 -2.56 10.21
N VAL A 353 -19.11 -1.85 10.20
CA VAL A 353 -18.69 -0.97 9.10
C VAL A 353 -17.63 -1.69 8.28
N ASN A 354 -17.83 -1.72 6.96
CA ASN A 354 -16.87 -2.31 6.02
C ASN A 354 -15.62 -1.41 5.94
N PRO A 355 -14.45 -1.90 6.32
CA PRO A 355 -13.22 -1.09 6.31
C PRO A 355 -12.77 -0.73 4.89
N ARG A 356 -13.25 -1.41 3.86
CA ARG A 356 -12.87 -1.19 2.46
C ARG A 356 -13.47 0.09 1.89
N ASP A 357 -14.73 0.36 2.20
CA ASP A 357 -15.49 1.48 1.60
C ASP A 357 -16.20 2.39 2.61
N GLY A 358 -16.15 2.03 3.90
CA GLY A 358 -16.86 2.75 4.97
C GLY A 358 -18.38 2.50 4.97
N GLY A 359 -18.88 1.62 4.10
CA GLY A 359 -20.27 1.21 4.06
C GLY A 359 -20.64 0.20 5.14
N THR A 360 -21.83 -0.37 5.04
CA THR A 360 -22.33 -1.40 5.97
C THR A 360 -22.78 -2.67 5.26
N LEU A 361 -22.58 -2.75 3.95
CA LEU A 361 -22.83 -3.94 3.15
C LEU A 361 -21.51 -4.70 2.96
N PHE A 362 -21.60 -6.00 3.03
CA PHE A 362 -20.48 -6.93 2.90
C PHE A 362 -20.79 -7.97 1.84
N GLY A 363 -19.89 -8.12 0.89
CA GLY A 363 -19.87 -9.25 -0.02
C GLY A 363 -19.42 -10.54 0.68
N SER A 364 -19.67 -11.68 0.06
CA SER A 364 -19.31 -13.00 0.62
C SER A 364 -17.82 -13.19 0.83
N ASP A 365 -16.98 -12.48 0.10
CA ASP A 365 -15.52 -12.51 0.16
C ASP A 365 -14.91 -11.55 1.20
N GLU A 366 -15.75 -10.76 1.85
CA GLU A 366 -15.36 -9.73 2.84
C GLU A 366 -15.70 -10.14 4.28
N ILE A 367 -16.29 -11.32 4.46
CA ILE A 367 -16.74 -11.84 5.76
C ILE A 367 -15.97 -13.12 6.10
N ASP A 368 -15.65 -13.31 7.39
CA ASP A 368 -15.10 -14.59 7.86
C ASP A 368 -15.99 -15.76 7.38
N PRO A 369 -15.42 -16.85 6.84
CA PRO A 369 -16.18 -17.95 6.29
C PRO A 369 -17.19 -18.57 7.26
N ASN A 370 -16.86 -18.69 8.57
CA ASN A 370 -17.78 -19.24 9.57
C ASN A 370 -18.94 -18.29 9.81
N LEU A 371 -18.65 -16.98 9.88
CA LEU A 371 -19.67 -15.95 10.04
C LEU A 371 -20.55 -15.83 8.79
N PHE A 372 -19.96 -15.97 7.60
CA PHE A 372 -20.73 -15.99 6.35
C PHE A 372 -21.75 -17.17 6.32
N PHE A 373 -21.32 -18.38 6.70
CA PHE A 373 -22.23 -19.52 6.77
C PHE A 373 -23.36 -19.29 7.76
N LEU A 374 -23.07 -18.67 8.90
CA LEU A 374 -24.06 -18.34 9.91
C LEU A 374 -25.06 -17.30 9.37
N LEU A 375 -24.59 -16.21 8.80
CA LEU A 375 -25.43 -15.16 8.20
C LEU A 375 -26.29 -15.71 7.06
N ASN A 376 -25.74 -16.63 6.26
CA ASN A 376 -26.45 -17.19 5.11
C ASN A 376 -27.66 -18.05 5.50
N ALA A 377 -27.66 -18.61 6.70
CA ALA A 377 -28.79 -19.38 7.24
C ALA A 377 -29.91 -18.53 7.85
N LEU A 378 -29.67 -17.20 8.02
CA LEU A 378 -30.60 -16.29 8.70
C LEU A 378 -31.57 -15.60 7.72
N GLU A 379 -32.79 -15.37 8.18
CA GLU A 379 -33.71 -14.41 7.57
C GLU A 379 -33.47 -13.00 8.13
N PRO A 380 -33.74 -11.92 7.34
CA PRO A 380 -33.64 -10.56 7.84
C PRO A 380 -34.45 -10.33 9.13
N GLY A 381 -33.81 -9.75 10.12
CA GLY A 381 -34.37 -9.51 11.46
C GLY A 381 -34.15 -10.62 12.46
N THR A 382 -33.66 -11.80 12.04
CA THR A 382 -33.41 -12.93 12.96
C THR A 382 -31.99 -12.89 13.53
N VAL A 383 -31.83 -13.50 14.71
CA VAL A 383 -30.58 -13.58 15.47
C VAL A 383 -30.03 -14.99 15.39
N SER A 384 -28.72 -15.13 15.24
CA SER A 384 -28.04 -16.42 15.18
C SER A 384 -27.95 -17.10 16.55
N GLU A 385 -27.72 -18.42 16.52
CA GLU A 385 -27.09 -19.08 17.66
C GLU A 385 -25.69 -18.53 17.88
N PRO A 386 -25.23 -18.46 19.15
CA PRO A 386 -23.85 -18.07 19.45
C PRO A 386 -22.82 -19.03 18.86
N ILE A 387 -21.74 -18.48 18.35
CA ILE A 387 -20.57 -19.26 17.94
C ILE A 387 -19.31 -18.73 18.60
N GLN A 388 -18.34 -19.60 18.81
CA GLN A 388 -17.01 -19.21 19.24
C GLN A 388 -16.12 -19.04 18.02
N LEU A 389 -15.42 -17.90 17.95
CA LEU A 389 -14.40 -17.61 16.94
C LEU A 389 -13.09 -17.25 17.60
N MET A 390 -12.03 -17.15 16.79
CA MET A 390 -10.72 -16.64 17.19
C MET A 390 -10.46 -15.33 16.44
N ASP A 391 -9.88 -14.37 17.13
CA ASP A 391 -9.38 -13.15 16.51
C ASP A 391 -8.00 -13.36 15.83
N GLU A 392 -7.43 -12.29 15.27
CA GLU A 392 -6.13 -12.33 14.59
C GLU A 392 -4.97 -12.70 15.54
N ASP A 393 -5.12 -12.45 16.84
CA ASP A 393 -4.16 -12.79 17.90
C ASP A 393 -4.41 -14.18 18.51
N GLU A 394 -5.23 -15.01 17.87
CA GLU A 394 -5.64 -16.33 18.35
C GLU A 394 -6.34 -16.30 19.72
N GLN A 395 -7.01 -15.17 20.06
CA GLN A 395 -7.83 -15.09 21.25
C GLN A 395 -9.26 -15.52 20.97
N GLY A 396 -9.80 -16.37 21.82
CA GLY A 396 -11.18 -16.83 21.71
C GLY A 396 -12.19 -15.76 22.10
N TYR A 397 -13.26 -15.65 21.35
CA TYR A 397 -14.41 -14.81 21.67
C TYR A 397 -15.72 -15.49 21.24
N TRP A 398 -16.81 -15.07 21.85
CA TRP A 398 -18.17 -15.48 21.46
C TRP A 398 -18.84 -14.36 20.68
N ILE A 399 -19.57 -14.75 19.66
CA ILE A 399 -20.33 -13.83 18.81
C ILE A 399 -21.71 -14.36 18.52
N THR A 400 -22.69 -13.47 18.58
CA THR A 400 -24.00 -13.67 17.94
C THR A 400 -24.27 -12.51 17.01
N VAL A 401 -24.95 -12.77 15.91
CA VAL A 401 -25.23 -11.76 14.87
C VAL A 401 -26.71 -11.70 14.56
N GLN A 402 -27.14 -10.51 14.16
CA GLN A 402 -28.47 -10.33 13.56
C GLN A 402 -28.31 -9.88 12.11
N LEU A 403 -28.92 -10.62 11.20
CA LEU A 403 -29.03 -10.19 9.82
C LEU A 403 -30.01 -9.02 9.72
N MET A 404 -29.57 -7.86 9.28
CA MET A 404 -30.41 -6.68 9.11
C MET A 404 -31.06 -6.65 7.72
N GLU A 405 -30.26 -6.92 6.70
CA GLU A 405 -30.66 -6.83 5.30
C GLU A 405 -29.87 -7.82 4.45
N ARG A 406 -30.52 -8.37 3.44
CA ARG A 406 -29.88 -9.18 2.40
C ARG A 406 -30.23 -8.54 1.05
N VAL A 407 -29.21 -8.12 0.34
CA VAL A 407 -29.32 -7.61 -1.03
C VAL A 407 -28.96 -8.75 -1.96
N ALA A 408 -29.94 -9.27 -2.67
CA ALA A 408 -29.70 -10.38 -3.62
C ALA A 408 -28.78 -9.92 -4.76
N ALA A 409 -28.05 -10.89 -5.33
CA ALA A 409 -27.26 -10.63 -6.53
C ALA A 409 -28.14 -10.01 -7.63
N HIS A 410 -27.71 -8.90 -8.21
CA HIS A 410 -28.48 -8.17 -9.20
C HIS A 410 -27.57 -7.48 -10.22
N ARG A 411 -28.15 -7.10 -11.36
CA ARG A 411 -27.45 -6.20 -12.29
C ARG A 411 -27.40 -4.79 -11.69
N ALA A 412 -26.21 -4.17 -11.79
CA ALA A 412 -26.02 -2.83 -11.26
C ALA A 412 -27.08 -1.84 -11.71
N ASN A 413 -27.61 -1.07 -10.77
CA ASN A 413 -28.63 -0.07 -11.04
C ASN A 413 -28.43 1.18 -10.15
N PRO A 414 -28.85 2.40 -10.60
CA PRO A 414 -28.56 3.63 -9.87
C PRO A 414 -29.30 3.77 -8.54
N THR A 415 -30.31 2.94 -8.29
CA THR A 415 -31.09 3.01 -7.04
C THR A 415 -30.32 2.34 -5.89
N GLN A 416 -29.71 1.20 -6.16
CA GLN A 416 -28.98 0.39 -5.17
C GLN A 416 -27.47 0.70 -5.21
N ASP A 417 -26.93 0.98 -6.40
CA ASP A 417 -25.49 1.08 -6.66
C ASP A 417 -25.07 2.48 -7.10
N PHE A 418 -25.74 3.52 -6.57
CA PHE A 418 -25.47 4.91 -6.97
C PHE A 418 -23.98 5.26 -6.87
N GLY A 419 -23.31 4.88 -5.77
CA GLY A 419 -21.88 5.13 -5.56
C GLY A 419 -21.00 4.49 -6.63
N TYR A 420 -21.31 3.30 -7.10
CA TYR A 420 -20.60 2.64 -8.21
C TYR A 420 -20.66 3.49 -9.48
N PHE A 421 -21.84 3.92 -9.89
CA PHE A 421 -22.00 4.76 -11.09
C PHE A 421 -21.40 6.15 -10.89
N GLN A 422 -21.53 6.71 -9.68
CA GLN A 422 -20.93 8.00 -9.33
C GLN A 422 -19.42 7.98 -9.53
N THR A 423 -18.74 6.93 -9.05
CA THR A 423 -17.28 6.77 -9.23
C THR A 423 -16.90 6.75 -10.71
N ILE A 424 -17.63 6.01 -11.54
CA ILE A 424 -17.36 5.92 -13.00
C ILE A 424 -17.54 7.28 -13.67
N VAL A 425 -18.63 8.01 -13.33
CA VAL A 425 -18.86 9.37 -13.86
C VAL A 425 -17.75 10.31 -13.41
N GLU A 426 -17.39 10.30 -12.14
CA GLU A 426 -16.33 11.16 -11.62
C GLU A 426 -14.96 10.87 -12.25
N GLU A 427 -14.62 9.59 -12.49
CA GLU A 427 -13.40 9.23 -13.22
C GLU A 427 -13.41 9.78 -14.65
N GLY A 428 -14.54 9.65 -15.34
CA GLY A 428 -14.72 10.24 -16.67
C GLY A 428 -14.60 11.76 -16.69
N LEU A 429 -15.24 12.44 -15.73
CA LEU A 429 -15.17 13.90 -15.59
C LEU A 429 -13.74 14.37 -15.25
N ARG A 430 -13.04 13.67 -14.35
CA ARG A 430 -11.63 13.97 -14.02
C ARG A 430 -10.73 13.83 -15.22
N ALA A 431 -10.92 12.77 -16.02
CA ALA A 431 -10.16 12.59 -17.25
C ALA A 431 -10.42 13.72 -18.26
N ALA A 432 -11.68 14.10 -18.46
CA ALA A 432 -12.05 15.18 -19.36
C ALA A 432 -11.51 16.54 -18.88
N GLN A 433 -11.60 16.83 -17.59
CA GLN A 433 -11.07 18.07 -17.00
C GLN A 433 -9.54 18.14 -17.12
N LEU A 434 -8.86 17.02 -16.91
CA LEU A 434 -7.42 16.94 -17.08
C LEU A 434 -7.01 17.15 -18.54
N ASP A 435 -7.71 16.53 -19.49
CA ASP A 435 -7.47 16.72 -20.92
C ASP A 435 -7.69 18.17 -21.35
N GLU A 436 -8.76 18.83 -20.89
CA GLU A 436 -8.99 20.26 -21.15
C GLU A 436 -7.87 21.13 -20.57
N TRP A 437 -7.48 20.86 -19.33
CA TRP A 437 -6.37 21.57 -18.68
C TRP A 437 -5.05 21.41 -19.46
N ILE A 438 -4.72 20.18 -19.89
CA ILE A 438 -3.51 19.91 -20.68
C ILE A 438 -3.50 20.74 -21.96
N LEU A 439 -4.62 20.79 -22.70
CA LEU A 439 -4.72 21.55 -23.94
C LEU A 439 -4.45 23.06 -23.73
N HIS A 440 -4.91 23.63 -22.61
CA HIS A 440 -4.63 25.02 -22.24
C HIS A 440 -3.15 25.18 -21.81
N ALA A 441 -2.68 24.31 -20.95
CA ALA A 441 -1.32 24.35 -20.43
C ALA A 441 -0.24 24.25 -21.54
N ILE A 442 -0.48 23.42 -22.56
CA ILE A 442 0.41 23.31 -23.74
C ILE A 442 0.49 24.64 -24.49
N GLN A 443 -0.62 25.39 -24.61
CA GLN A 443 -0.63 26.66 -25.33
C GLN A 443 0.16 27.76 -24.59
N ASP A 444 0.16 27.70 -23.27
CA ASP A 444 0.79 28.70 -22.41
C ASP A 444 2.24 28.34 -22.04
N THR A 445 2.75 27.16 -22.44
CA THR A 445 4.06 26.66 -22.08
C THR A 445 4.96 26.55 -23.31
N TYR A 446 6.22 26.97 -23.18
CA TYR A 446 7.21 26.69 -24.20
C TYR A 446 7.55 25.21 -24.21
N ILE A 447 7.28 24.51 -25.34
CA ILE A 447 7.58 23.10 -25.49
C ILE A 447 8.36 22.88 -26.78
N ARG A 448 9.47 22.13 -26.67
CA ARG A 448 10.32 21.72 -27.80
C ARG A 448 10.61 20.24 -27.69
N VAL A 449 10.47 19.53 -28.79
CA VAL A 449 10.86 18.12 -28.92
C VAL A 449 11.95 18.03 -29.99
N ASP A 450 13.08 17.45 -29.62
CA ASP A 450 14.25 17.31 -30.48
C ASP A 450 14.31 15.91 -31.14
N ALA A 451 15.23 15.74 -32.12
CA ALA A 451 15.54 14.43 -32.69
C ALA A 451 16.08 13.48 -31.59
N PRO A 452 15.75 12.18 -31.60
CA PRO A 452 15.06 11.46 -32.67
C PRO A 452 13.51 11.51 -32.60
N TYR A 453 12.93 12.18 -31.60
CA TYR A 453 11.49 12.15 -31.31
C TYR A 453 10.66 13.25 -32.00
N ALA A 454 11.30 14.13 -32.78
CA ALA A 454 10.62 15.24 -33.46
C ALA A 454 9.50 14.82 -34.43
N ASN A 455 9.51 13.56 -34.88
CA ASN A 455 8.51 13.00 -35.79
C ASN A 455 7.56 12.00 -35.11
N CYS A 456 7.52 11.96 -33.79
CA CYS A 456 6.57 11.14 -33.05
C CYS A 456 5.13 11.53 -33.36
N ASP A 457 4.27 10.54 -33.54
CA ASP A 457 2.83 10.71 -33.63
C ASP A 457 2.27 10.64 -32.20
N PHE A 458 2.27 11.80 -31.55
CA PHE A 458 1.77 11.95 -30.18
C PHE A 458 0.24 12.00 -30.17
N ASP A 459 -0.37 11.57 -29.09
CA ASP A 459 -1.81 11.68 -28.90
C ASP A 459 -2.26 13.16 -28.81
N ARG A 460 -1.35 14.07 -28.43
CA ARG A 460 -1.58 15.53 -28.31
C ARG A 460 -0.57 16.32 -29.14
N GLN A 461 -1.00 17.52 -29.59
CA GLN A 461 -0.10 18.47 -30.27
C GLN A 461 0.77 19.22 -29.26
N TRP A 462 1.93 18.68 -28.91
CA TRP A 462 2.88 19.22 -27.94
C TRP A 462 3.66 20.45 -28.45
N THR A 463 3.83 20.59 -29.74
CA THR A 463 4.50 21.76 -30.33
C THR A 463 3.49 22.60 -31.09
N ALA A 464 3.45 23.92 -30.83
CA ALA A 464 2.75 24.85 -31.70
C ALA A 464 3.33 24.64 -33.12
N GLY A 465 2.47 24.26 -34.07
CA GLY A 465 2.89 23.90 -35.41
C GLY A 465 3.96 24.87 -35.90
N SER A 466 5.14 24.37 -36.21
CA SER A 466 6.17 25.13 -36.91
C SER A 466 5.56 25.57 -38.24
N SER A 467 5.05 26.80 -38.28
CA SER A 467 4.87 27.49 -39.55
C SER A 467 6.24 27.45 -40.21
N THR A 468 6.39 26.63 -41.23
CA THR A 468 7.51 26.69 -42.19
C THR A 468 7.55 28.11 -42.72
N GLY A 469 8.26 28.98 -42.03
CA GLY A 469 8.72 30.23 -42.56
C GLY A 469 9.74 29.87 -43.61
N ALA A 470 9.30 29.88 -44.87
CA ALA A 470 10.18 30.01 -45.99
C ALA A 470 10.98 31.29 -45.80
N ALA A 471 12.26 31.14 -45.52
CA ALA A 471 13.19 32.23 -45.65
C ALA A 471 13.41 32.44 -47.18
N ASP A 472 12.94 33.60 -47.68
CA ASP A 472 13.43 34.21 -48.90
C ASP A 472 14.85 34.72 -48.75
#